data_69a229c0aacfc161c30621e12182b074
#
_entry.id   69a229c0aacfc161c30621e12182b074
#
_cell.length_a   1.000
_cell.length_b   1.000
_cell.length_c   1.000
_cell.angle_alpha   90.00
_cell.angle_beta   90.00
_cell.angle_gamma   90.00
#
_symmetry.space_group_name_H-M   'P 1'
#
loop_
_entity.id
_entity.type
_entity.pdbx_description
1 polymer ?
#
loop_
_entity_poly.entity_id
_entity_poly.type
_entity_poly.pdbx_seq_one_letter_code
_entity_poly.pdbx_strand_id
1 'polypeptide(L)'
;MKKSRKKKGKNPSLRKKPTVSPALNISIRKEPSIYVRNMQVLQKHYPELAEEIKKVELLNYQIVPSSPGKPVTLLAKKDNLHYYDPADPLRDVQEQLAALKLKNTRLAVFLGFGLGYETLYFAQRMVEEQNTSYLLIIEKDPQIFKAALQATNLEPLLGNPRARFMVGLPEEKLYVEIRNYLAENSRFMFLKAMKPVYHLSALKLHKDYYLDALRQLRESGAHQVLHFGNDPHDSLIGVENMLENLNEIIFNPGINLLFNKFKGKPAIVVSTGPSLNKNKHLLKGLEKKVLLVAPDASLKIML
;
A
#
# COMPACT_ATOMS: atom_id res chain seq x y z
N MET A 1 -41.89 61.12 -73.81
CA MET A 1 -41.14 62.39 -73.91
C MET A 1 -39.78 62.20 -73.17
N LYS A 2 -38.71 62.17 -73.96
CA LYS A 2 -37.58 63.11 -73.92
C LYS A 2 -36.93 63.23 -72.57
N LYS A 3 -35.73 62.92 -72.38
CA LYS A 3 -34.35 63.24 -72.78
C LYS A 3 -33.51 63.03 -71.56
N SER A 4 -32.30 62.78 -71.50
CA SER A 4 -31.08 62.70 -72.29
C SER A 4 -29.88 62.55 -71.36
N ARG A 5 -28.98 61.71 -71.73
CA ARG A 5 -27.48 61.84 -71.63
C ARG A 5 -26.85 62.65 -70.47
N LYS A 6 -25.88 62.00 -69.74
CA LYS A 6 -24.46 62.34 -70.04
C LYS A 6 -23.49 61.38 -69.28
N LYS A 7 -22.45 61.05 -70.03
CA LYS A 7 -21.23 60.31 -69.73
C LYS A 7 -20.28 61.08 -68.84
N LYS A 8 -19.46 60.32 -68.17
CA LYS A 8 -17.98 60.45 -67.85
C LYS A 8 -17.77 60.12 -66.38
N GLY A 9 -16.80 59.37 -65.95
CA GLY A 9 -15.52 59.11 -66.47
C GLY A 9 -14.84 57.93 -65.77
N LYS A 10 -13.97 57.27 -66.42
CA LYS A 10 -13.10 56.21 -65.92
C LYS A 10 -12.08 56.77 -64.93
N ASN A 11 -11.85 56.04 -63.84
CA ASN A 11 -10.55 56.08 -63.18
C ASN A 11 -10.15 54.72 -62.57
N PRO A 12 -8.89 54.39 -62.47
CA PRO A 12 -8.42 53.03 -62.65
C PRO A 12 -8.22 52.26 -61.35
N SER A 13 -8.31 50.95 -61.53
CA SER A 13 -8.00 49.85 -60.61
C SER A 13 -6.87 50.10 -59.61
N LEU A 14 -7.21 50.12 -58.32
CA LEU A 14 -6.28 49.76 -57.24
C LEU A 14 -6.45 48.29 -56.94
N ARG A 15 -5.54 47.46 -57.46
CA ARG A 15 -5.38 46.05 -57.06
C ARG A 15 -4.96 46.04 -55.57
N LYS A 16 -5.90 45.65 -54.70
CA LYS A 16 -5.57 45.28 -53.33
C LYS A 16 -4.78 43.97 -53.39
N LYS A 17 -3.53 43.99 -52.90
CA LYS A 17 -2.75 42.76 -52.61
C LYS A 17 -3.50 41.86 -51.63
N PRO A 18 -3.47 40.56 -51.81
CA PRO A 18 -4.05 39.65 -50.79
C PRO A 18 -3.25 39.77 -49.51
N THR A 19 -3.90 40.16 -48.41
CA THR A 19 -3.39 40.05 -47.06
C THR A 19 -3.23 38.57 -46.76
N VAL A 20 -1.98 38.13 -46.66
CA VAL A 20 -1.60 36.82 -46.14
C VAL A 20 -2.02 36.79 -44.67
N SER A 21 -3.03 36.01 -44.33
CA SER A 21 -3.39 35.66 -42.96
C SER A 21 -2.19 35.02 -42.29
N PRO A 22 -1.83 35.42 -41.04
CA PRO A 22 -0.77 34.73 -40.31
C PRO A 22 -1.14 33.27 -40.16
N ALA A 23 -0.28 32.37 -40.66
CA ALA A 23 -0.39 30.94 -40.45
C ALA A 23 -0.55 30.67 -38.92
N LEU A 24 -1.68 30.11 -38.53
CA LEU A 24 -1.88 29.59 -37.20
C LEU A 24 -0.84 28.48 -37.00
N ASN A 25 0.21 28.77 -36.25
CA ASN A 25 1.15 27.78 -35.75
C ASN A 25 0.40 26.93 -34.69
N ILE A 26 -0.40 25.97 -35.13
CA ILE A 26 -0.93 24.93 -34.27
C ILE A 26 0.25 24.01 -33.99
N SER A 27 0.97 24.27 -32.91
CA SER A 27 1.90 23.28 -32.34
C SER A 27 1.05 22.09 -31.91
N ILE A 28 1.02 21.06 -32.74
CA ILE A 28 0.47 19.74 -32.39
C ILE A 28 1.38 19.26 -31.24
N ARG A 29 0.97 19.48 -29.98
CA ARG A 29 1.58 18.83 -28.84
C ARG A 29 1.30 17.36 -29.01
N LYS A 30 2.30 16.59 -29.46
CA LYS A 30 2.22 15.12 -29.42
C LYS A 30 1.93 14.74 -27.96
N GLU A 31 0.86 14.00 -27.73
CA GLU A 31 0.60 13.45 -26.41
C GLU A 31 1.83 12.68 -25.93
N PRO A 32 2.25 12.86 -24.67
CA PRO A 32 3.40 12.15 -24.15
C PRO A 32 3.13 10.64 -24.21
N SER A 33 4.17 9.85 -24.52
CA SER A 33 4.05 8.40 -24.55
C SER A 33 3.56 7.86 -23.20
N ILE A 34 2.93 6.68 -23.20
CA ILE A 34 2.46 5.99 -21.98
C ILE A 34 3.57 5.94 -20.92
N TYR A 35 4.79 5.60 -21.34
CA TYR A 35 5.95 5.57 -20.43
C TYR A 35 6.20 6.93 -19.75
N VAL A 36 6.16 8.02 -20.48
CA VAL A 36 6.40 9.36 -19.93
C VAL A 36 5.33 9.72 -18.89
N ARG A 37 4.05 9.45 -19.19
CA ARG A 37 2.95 9.70 -18.26
C ARG A 37 3.07 8.88 -17.00
N ASN A 38 3.30 7.57 -17.12
CA ASN A 38 3.51 6.69 -15.99
C ASN A 38 4.70 7.14 -15.13
N MET A 39 5.82 7.53 -15.76
CA MET A 39 7.00 8.00 -15.05
C MET A 39 6.78 9.31 -14.31
N GLN A 40 5.96 10.21 -14.84
CA GLN A 40 5.58 11.45 -14.14
C GLN A 40 4.81 11.16 -12.85
N VAL A 41 3.85 10.24 -12.90
CA VAL A 41 3.08 9.83 -11.72
C VAL A 41 3.96 9.04 -10.75
N LEU A 42 4.80 8.14 -11.24
CA LEU A 42 5.75 7.38 -10.44
C LEU A 42 6.72 8.32 -9.70
N GLN A 43 7.29 9.32 -10.40
CA GLN A 43 8.19 10.30 -9.81
C GLN A 43 7.53 11.10 -8.69
N LYS A 44 6.24 11.40 -8.83
CA LYS A 44 5.46 12.15 -7.83
C LYS A 44 5.21 11.35 -6.56
N HIS A 45 4.90 10.07 -6.68
CA HIS A 45 4.44 9.24 -5.55
C HIS A 45 5.51 8.29 -5.01
N TYR A 46 6.49 7.90 -5.84
CA TYR A 46 7.57 6.95 -5.54
C TYR A 46 8.90 7.45 -6.14
N PRO A 47 9.45 8.59 -5.66
CA PRO A 47 10.61 9.23 -6.29
C PRO A 47 11.85 8.33 -6.34
N GLU A 48 12.14 7.59 -5.28
CA GLU A 48 13.29 6.68 -5.21
C GLU A 48 13.16 5.53 -6.23
N LEU A 49 12.00 4.88 -6.28
CA LEU A 49 11.71 3.84 -7.26
C LEU A 49 11.80 4.36 -8.69
N ALA A 50 11.33 5.59 -8.95
CA ALA A 50 11.42 6.18 -10.27
C ALA A 50 12.86 6.36 -10.73
N GLU A 51 13.77 6.81 -9.84
CA GLU A 51 15.19 6.96 -10.16
C GLU A 51 15.88 5.60 -10.39
N GLU A 52 15.49 4.57 -9.65
CA GLU A 52 15.98 3.21 -9.87
C GLU A 52 15.51 2.68 -11.24
N ILE A 53 14.22 2.79 -11.55
CA ILE A 53 13.64 2.26 -12.79
C ILE A 53 14.17 2.99 -14.04
N LYS A 54 14.51 4.26 -13.97
CA LYS A 54 15.16 4.98 -15.09
C LYS A 54 16.44 4.28 -15.54
N LYS A 55 17.23 3.74 -14.60
CA LYS A 55 18.54 3.09 -14.85
C LYS A 55 18.40 1.65 -15.35
N VAL A 56 17.23 1.02 -15.19
CA VAL A 56 17.00 -0.37 -15.62
C VAL A 56 16.95 -0.46 -17.14
N GLU A 57 17.61 -1.45 -17.72
CA GLU A 57 17.52 -1.81 -19.13
C GLU A 57 16.72 -3.09 -19.32
N LEU A 58 15.95 -3.21 -20.42
CA LEU A 58 15.17 -4.41 -20.73
C LEU A 58 16.05 -5.42 -21.47
N LEU A 59 16.91 -6.12 -20.74
CA LEU A 59 17.83 -7.10 -21.31
C LEU A 59 17.18 -8.48 -21.47
N ASN A 60 16.49 -8.94 -20.43
CA ASN A 60 15.96 -10.30 -20.33
C ASN A 60 14.52 -10.44 -20.83
N TYR A 61 13.83 -9.34 -21.03
CA TYR A 61 12.41 -9.33 -21.40
C TYR A 61 12.18 -8.54 -22.70
N GLN A 62 11.09 -8.87 -23.37
CA GLN A 62 10.65 -8.17 -24.57
C GLN A 62 9.14 -8.05 -24.56
N ILE A 63 8.64 -6.84 -24.80
CA ILE A 63 7.21 -6.62 -25.06
C ILE A 63 6.95 -7.11 -26.49
N VAL A 64 6.04 -8.05 -26.63
CA VAL A 64 5.68 -8.63 -27.93
C VAL A 64 4.20 -8.45 -28.22
N PRO A 65 3.82 -8.28 -29.50
CA PRO A 65 2.42 -8.17 -29.87
C PRO A 65 1.67 -9.47 -29.61
N SER A 66 0.40 -9.35 -29.32
CA SER A 66 -0.57 -10.45 -29.25
C SER A 66 -1.46 -10.49 -30.51
N SER A 67 -2.50 -11.31 -30.49
CA SER A 67 -3.50 -11.34 -31.57
C SER A 67 -4.08 -9.94 -31.85
N PRO A 68 -4.49 -9.65 -33.08
CA PRO A 68 -5.04 -8.34 -33.48
C PRO A 68 -6.16 -7.88 -32.53
N GLY A 69 -6.08 -6.62 -32.07
CA GLY A 69 -7.06 -6.05 -31.16
C GLY A 69 -6.91 -6.46 -29.67
N LYS A 70 -5.93 -7.27 -29.34
CA LYS A 70 -5.60 -7.65 -27.97
C LYS A 70 -4.41 -6.85 -27.43
N PRO A 71 -4.31 -6.63 -26.10
CA PRO A 71 -3.14 -6.01 -25.50
C PRO A 71 -1.88 -6.86 -25.68
N VAL A 72 -0.72 -6.25 -25.54
CA VAL A 72 0.58 -6.92 -25.70
C VAL A 72 0.85 -7.95 -24.60
N THR A 73 1.78 -8.87 -24.85
CA THR A 73 2.32 -9.77 -23.82
C THR A 73 3.79 -9.49 -23.57
N LEU A 74 4.36 -10.11 -22.55
CA LEU A 74 5.77 -10.02 -22.18
C LEU A 74 6.43 -11.38 -22.38
N LEU A 75 7.54 -11.41 -23.09
CA LEU A 75 8.36 -12.61 -23.32
C LEU A 75 9.61 -12.55 -22.44
N ALA A 76 9.79 -13.55 -21.58
CA ALA A 76 11.05 -13.83 -20.90
C ALA A 76 11.96 -14.58 -21.90
N LYS A 77 12.99 -13.89 -22.41
CA LYS A 77 13.81 -14.38 -23.54
C LYS A 77 14.58 -15.67 -23.20
N LYS A 78 15.18 -15.73 -22.01
CA LYS A 78 16.00 -16.87 -21.58
C LYS A 78 15.19 -18.16 -21.48
N ASP A 79 13.96 -18.04 -20.96
CA ASP A 79 13.11 -19.20 -20.67
C ASP A 79 12.10 -19.46 -21.78
N ASN A 80 12.08 -18.61 -22.82
CA ASN A 80 11.08 -18.60 -23.90
C ASN A 80 9.66 -18.67 -23.35
N LEU A 81 9.39 -17.93 -22.27
CA LEU A 81 8.13 -17.97 -21.54
C LEU A 81 7.34 -16.68 -21.78
N HIS A 82 6.14 -16.81 -22.33
CA HIS A 82 5.18 -15.71 -22.37
C HIS A 82 4.52 -15.54 -21.01
N TYR A 83 4.46 -14.30 -20.54
CA TYR A 83 3.80 -13.95 -19.27
C TYR A 83 2.28 -14.08 -19.35
N TYR A 84 1.72 -13.85 -20.54
CA TYR A 84 0.30 -13.97 -20.86
C TYR A 84 0.15 -14.74 -22.16
N ASP A 85 -1.01 -15.40 -22.34
CA ASP A 85 -1.32 -16.07 -23.61
C ASP A 85 -1.32 -15.05 -24.76
N PRO A 86 -0.47 -15.23 -25.79
CA PRO A 86 -0.46 -14.31 -26.93
C PRO A 86 -1.79 -14.29 -27.73
N ALA A 87 -2.62 -15.32 -27.60
CA ALA A 87 -3.93 -15.35 -28.25
C ALA A 87 -4.92 -14.41 -27.55
N ASP A 88 -4.93 -14.39 -26.21
CA ASP A 88 -5.77 -13.50 -25.41
C ASP A 88 -5.15 -13.23 -24.01
N PRO A 89 -4.29 -12.22 -23.86
CA PRO A 89 -3.62 -11.90 -22.60
C PRO A 89 -4.54 -11.61 -21.42
N LEU A 90 -5.79 -11.22 -21.67
CA LEU A 90 -6.72 -10.88 -20.60
C LEU A 90 -7.63 -12.03 -20.17
N ARG A 91 -7.73 -13.11 -20.95
CA ARG A 91 -8.63 -14.22 -20.64
C ARG A 91 -8.33 -14.83 -19.29
N ASP A 92 -7.08 -15.28 -19.08
CA ASP A 92 -6.67 -15.93 -17.85
C ASP A 92 -6.77 -14.99 -16.65
N VAL A 93 -6.45 -13.69 -16.84
CA VAL A 93 -6.60 -12.63 -15.84
C VAL A 93 -8.07 -12.50 -15.40
N GLN A 94 -8.99 -12.43 -16.35
CA GLN A 94 -10.42 -12.29 -16.08
C GLN A 94 -10.98 -13.53 -15.38
N GLU A 95 -10.64 -14.73 -15.84
CA GLU A 95 -11.08 -15.99 -15.25
C GLU A 95 -10.57 -16.14 -13.82
N GLN A 96 -9.29 -15.89 -13.57
CA GLN A 96 -8.69 -15.97 -12.24
C GLN A 96 -9.36 -15.00 -11.26
N LEU A 97 -9.55 -13.76 -11.69
CA LEU A 97 -10.05 -12.71 -10.81
C LEU A 97 -11.57 -12.73 -10.66
N ALA A 98 -12.31 -13.24 -11.65
CA ALA A 98 -13.76 -13.42 -11.54
C ALA A 98 -14.14 -14.37 -10.38
N ALA A 99 -13.31 -15.37 -10.09
CA ALA A 99 -13.52 -16.29 -8.97
C ALA A 99 -13.30 -15.66 -7.59
N LEU A 100 -12.63 -14.50 -7.51
CA LEU A 100 -12.35 -13.82 -6.25
C LEU A 100 -13.58 -13.07 -5.73
N LYS A 101 -13.97 -13.35 -4.49
CA LYS A 101 -15.03 -12.61 -3.78
C LYS A 101 -14.42 -11.37 -3.13
N LEU A 102 -14.58 -10.20 -3.74
CA LEU A 102 -13.98 -8.94 -3.25
C LEU A 102 -14.62 -8.45 -1.96
N LYS A 103 -15.91 -8.72 -1.73
CA LYS A 103 -16.66 -8.23 -0.55
C LYS A 103 -15.92 -8.45 0.77
N ASN A 104 -15.23 -9.57 0.90
CA ASN A 104 -14.50 -9.96 2.12
C ASN A 104 -12.99 -9.68 2.03
N THR A 105 -12.53 -9.02 0.97
CA THR A 105 -11.12 -8.68 0.81
C THR A 105 -10.87 -7.31 1.42
N ARG A 106 -9.79 -7.17 2.17
CA ARG A 106 -9.30 -5.90 2.74
C ARG A 106 -7.85 -5.61 2.37
N LEU A 107 -7.12 -6.64 2.00
CA LEU A 107 -5.75 -6.56 1.51
C LEU A 107 -5.59 -7.55 0.35
N ALA A 108 -5.35 -7.06 -0.84
CA ALA A 108 -4.97 -7.88 -1.99
C ALA A 108 -3.45 -7.81 -2.18
N VAL A 109 -2.80 -8.96 -2.26
CA VAL A 109 -1.34 -9.07 -2.42
C VAL A 109 -1.04 -9.71 -3.76
N PHE A 110 -0.46 -8.93 -4.66
CA PHE A 110 -0.07 -9.37 -5.98
C PHE A 110 1.38 -9.85 -5.95
N LEU A 111 1.57 -11.14 -6.21
CA LEU A 111 2.85 -11.81 -6.24
C LEU A 111 3.29 -12.01 -7.69
N GLY A 112 4.11 -11.10 -8.17
CA GLY A 112 4.40 -10.83 -9.58
C GLY A 112 3.44 -9.79 -10.15
N PHE A 113 3.99 -8.86 -10.92
CA PHE A 113 3.22 -7.74 -11.50
C PHE A 113 2.92 -7.94 -12.99
N GLY A 114 3.84 -8.60 -13.70
CA GLY A 114 3.74 -8.73 -15.15
C GLY A 114 3.59 -7.37 -15.83
N LEU A 115 2.61 -7.22 -16.70
CA LEU A 115 2.27 -5.93 -17.33
C LEU A 115 1.19 -5.15 -16.54
N GLY A 116 0.82 -5.60 -15.35
CA GLY A 116 -0.11 -4.93 -14.45
C GLY A 116 -1.58 -5.25 -14.71
N TYR A 117 -1.90 -6.18 -15.60
CA TYR A 117 -3.29 -6.46 -16.01
C TYR A 117 -4.14 -6.97 -14.85
N GLU A 118 -3.62 -7.90 -14.03
CA GLU A 118 -4.32 -8.42 -12.85
C GLU A 118 -4.65 -7.31 -11.86
N THR A 119 -3.68 -6.44 -11.61
CA THR A 119 -3.84 -5.36 -10.63
C THR A 119 -4.82 -4.29 -11.13
N LEU A 120 -4.76 -3.95 -12.42
CA LEU A 120 -5.70 -3.01 -13.04
C LEU A 120 -7.12 -3.56 -13.05
N TYR A 121 -7.30 -4.82 -13.47
CA TYR A 121 -8.62 -5.45 -13.48
C TYR A 121 -9.21 -5.55 -12.07
N PHE A 122 -8.38 -5.89 -11.08
CA PHE A 122 -8.80 -5.91 -9.68
C PHE A 122 -9.19 -4.50 -9.20
N ALA A 123 -8.38 -3.48 -9.51
CA ALA A 123 -8.68 -2.10 -9.15
C ALA A 123 -9.98 -1.59 -9.79
N GLN A 124 -10.25 -1.96 -11.04
CA GLN A 124 -11.51 -1.65 -11.69
C GLN A 124 -12.69 -2.29 -10.95
N ARG A 125 -12.62 -3.57 -10.64
CA ARG A 125 -13.66 -4.26 -9.86
C ARG A 125 -13.85 -3.66 -8.46
N MET A 126 -12.78 -3.17 -7.82
CA MET A 126 -12.91 -2.47 -6.54
C MET A 126 -13.81 -1.24 -6.66
N VAL A 127 -13.70 -0.48 -7.74
CA VAL A 127 -14.57 0.68 -7.99
C VAL A 127 -16.02 0.22 -8.23
N GLU A 128 -16.23 -0.77 -9.08
CA GLU A 128 -17.55 -1.31 -9.42
C GLU A 128 -18.27 -1.90 -8.20
N GLU A 129 -17.55 -2.62 -7.33
CA GLU A 129 -18.09 -3.28 -6.14
C GLU A 129 -17.99 -2.40 -4.87
N GLN A 130 -17.60 -1.13 -4.99
CA GLN A 130 -17.40 -0.18 -3.87
C GLN A 130 -16.47 -0.77 -2.76
N ASN A 131 -15.48 -1.54 -3.16
CA ASN A 131 -14.52 -2.14 -2.26
C ASN A 131 -13.37 -1.19 -1.97
N THR A 132 -12.89 -1.20 -0.73
CA THR A 132 -11.84 -0.29 -0.23
C THR A 132 -10.56 -1.01 0.18
N SER A 133 -10.24 -2.12 -0.46
CA SER A 133 -9.04 -2.92 -0.16
C SER A 133 -7.74 -2.13 -0.38
N TYR A 134 -6.72 -2.49 0.38
CA TYR A 134 -5.34 -2.13 0.07
C TYR A 134 -4.77 -3.08 -0.98
N LEU A 135 -3.89 -2.55 -1.82
CA LEU A 135 -3.18 -3.30 -2.86
C LEU A 135 -1.69 -3.30 -2.53
N LEU A 136 -1.13 -4.45 -2.27
CA LEU A 136 0.31 -4.63 -2.12
C LEU A 136 0.83 -5.37 -3.35
N ILE A 137 1.72 -4.74 -4.10
CA ILE A 137 2.31 -5.27 -5.31
C ILE A 137 3.78 -5.61 -5.02
N ILE A 138 4.15 -6.88 -5.15
CA ILE A 138 5.52 -7.36 -4.96
C ILE A 138 6.02 -7.89 -6.31
N GLU A 139 7.02 -7.21 -6.89
CA GLU A 139 7.66 -7.62 -8.13
C GLU A 139 9.17 -7.77 -7.91
N LYS A 140 9.69 -8.99 -8.16
CA LYS A 140 11.10 -9.29 -7.95
C LYS A 140 12.00 -8.60 -8.97
N ASP A 141 11.59 -8.57 -10.24
CA ASP A 141 12.45 -8.09 -11.32
C ASP A 141 12.03 -6.69 -11.79
N PRO A 142 12.86 -5.67 -11.54
CA PRO A 142 12.55 -4.30 -11.96
C PRO A 142 12.43 -4.13 -13.48
N GLN A 143 12.98 -5.05 -14.30
CA GLN A 143 12.79 -5.02 -15.75
C GLN A 143 11.32 -5.26 -16.11
N ILE A 144 10.63 -6.17 -15.40
CA ILE A 144 9.20 -6.44 -15.62
C ILE A 144 8.37 -5.19 -15.30
N PHE A 145 8.66 -4.55 -14.18
CA PHE A 145 7.98 -3.31 -13.82
C PHE A 145 8.23 -2.19 -14.85
N LYS A 146 9.47 -2.06 -15.37
CA LYS A 146 9.76 -1.13 -16.46
C LYS A 146 9.01 -1.47 -17.74
N ALA A 147 8.91 -2.74 -18.11
CA ALA A 147 8.12 -3.18 -19.26
C ALA A 147 6.64 -2.81 -19.09
N ALA A 148 6.09 -3.00 -17.90
CA ALA A 148 4.71 -2.59 -17.59
C ALA A 148 4.50 -1.08 -17.76
N LEU A 149 5.42 -0.25 -17.28
CA LEU A 149 5.37 1.21 -17.46
C LEU A 149 5.43 1.62 -18.94
N GLN A 150 6.06 0.82 -19.81
CA GLN A 150 6.12 1.10 -21.23
C GLN A 150 4.89 0.63 -22.02
N ALA A 151 4.25 -0.46 -21.55
CA ALA A 151 3.20 -1.14 -22.26
C ALA A 151 1.78 -0.74 -21.85
N THR A 152 1.59 -0.37 -20.59
CA THR A 152 0.27 -0.26 -19.97
C THR A 152 0.09 1.10 -19.29
N ASN A 153 -1.11 1.69 -19.40
CA ASN A 153 -1.43 2.88 -18.62
C ASN A 153 -1.64 2.49 -17.14
N LEU A 154 -0.65 2.80 -16.32
CA LEU A 154 -0.62 2.52 -14.89
C LEU A 154 -0.93 3.73 -14.01
N GLU A 155 -1.21 4.90 -14.59
CA GLU A 155 -1.50 6.13 -13.84
C GLU A 155 -2.55 5.92 -12.73
N PRO A 156 -3.67 5.17 -12.95
CA PRO A 156 -4.67 4.93 -11.91
C PRO A 156 -4.15 4.11 -10.72
N LEU A 157 -3.17 3.23 -10.94
CA LEU A 157 -2.55 2.43 -9.88
C LEU A 157 -1.46 3.20 -9.16
N LEU A 158 -0.59 3.88 -9.91
CA LEU A 158 0.55 4.63 -9.38
C LEU A 158 0.11 5.83 -8.52
N GLY A 159 -1.04 6.43 -8.86
CA GLY A 159 -1.65 7.51 -8.09
C GLY A 159 -2.59 7.05 -6.97
N ASN A 160 -2.80 5.75 -6.80
CA ASN A 160 -3.72 5.23 -5.80
C ASN A 160 -3.05 5.20 -4.41
N PRO A 161 -3.56 5.96 -3.40
CA PRO A 161 -2.96 6.01 -2.07
C PRO A 161 -3.07 4.68 -1.30
N ARG A 162 -3.88 3.73 -1.79
CA ARG A 162 -4.02 2.39 -1.21
C ARG A 162 -3.13 1.35 -1.89
N ALA A 163 -2.46 1.70 -2.97
CA ALA A 163 -1.49 0.84 -3.63
C ALA A 163 -0.08 1.07 -3.04
N ARG A 164 0.65 -0.01 -2.83
CA ARG A 164 2.07 0.02 -2.45
C ARG A 164 2.83 -0.90 -3.38
N PHE A 165 3.90 -0.40 -3.95
CA PHE A 165 4.80 -1.15 -4.82
C PHE A 165 6.10 -1.48 -4.08
N MET A 166 6.47 -2.76 -4.09
CA MET A 166 7.74 -3.29 -3.62
C MET A 166 8.41 -3.97 -4.81
N VAL A 167 9.35 -3.28 -5.45
CA VAL A 167 9.94 -3.69 -6.72
C VAL A 167 11.44 -3.86 -6.57
N GLY A 168 11.98 -5.01 -7.02
CA GLY A 168 13.42 -5.27 -7.06
C GLY A 168 14.09 -5.39 -5.70
N LEU A 169 13.33 -5.58 -4.63
CA LEU A 169 13.87 -5.66 -3.28
C LEU A 169 14.54 -7.02 -3.05
N PRO A 170 15.77 -7.07 -2.52
CA PRO A 170 16.35 -8.30 -1.99
C PRO A 170 15.58 -8.78 -0.75
N GLU A 171 15.69 -10.08 -0.44
CA GLU A 171 14.83 -10.72 0.58
C GLU A 171 14.91 -10.05 1.96
N GLU A 172 16.10 -9.62 2.39
CA GLU A 172 16.29 -8.97 3.69
C GLU A 172 15.58 -7.60 3.75
N LYS A 173 15.66 -6.82 2.67
CA LYS A 173 14.96 -5.53 2.59
C LYS A 173 13.46 -5.72 2.46
N LEU A 174 13.02 -6.72 1.69
CA LEU A 174 11.62 -7.05 1.54
C LEU A 174 10.96 -7.38 2.88
N TYR A 175 11.64 -8.13 3.76
CA TYR A 175 11.16 -8.40 5.11
C TYR A 175 10.91 -7.13 5.91
N VAL A 176 11.86 -6.20 5.90
CA VAL A 176 11.74 -4.93 6.62
C VAL A 176 10.58 -4.09 6.07
N GLU A 177 10.47 -3.99 4.74
CA GLU A 177 9.41 -3.23 4.09
C GLU A 177 8.02 -3.83 4.33
N ILE A 178 7.88 -5.15 4.31
CA ILE A 178 6.63 -5.86 4.66
C ILE A 178 6.23 -5.54 6.10
N ARG A 179 7.16 -5.62 7.04
CA ARG A 179 6.89 -5.33 8.45
C ARG A 179 6.43 -3.90 8.66
N ASN A 180 7.13 -2.94 8.04
CA ASN A 180 6.79 -1.52 8.11
C ASN A 180 5.41 -1.25 7.47
N TYR A 181 5.16 -1.84 6.30
CA TYR A 181 3.87 -1.72 5.60
C TYR A 181 2.70 -2.23 6.44
N LEU A 182 2.87 -3.35 7.12
CA LEU A 182 1.83 -3.92 7.97
C LEU A 182 1.59 -3.09 9.23
N ALA A 183 2.64 -2.51 9.82
CA ALA A 183 2.53 -1.63 10.98
C ALA A 183 1.83 -0.31 10.65
N GLU A 184 2.09 0.23 9.48
CA GLU A 184 1.52 1.49 9.01
C GLU A 184 -0.01 1.37 8.92
N ASN A 185 -0.73 2.27 9.61
CA ASN A 185 -2.20 2.26 9.70
C ASN A 185 -2.80 0.92 10.16
N SER A 186 -2.06 0.15 10.96
CA SER A 186 -2.48 -1.14 11.52
C SER A 186 -2.97 -2.15 10.45
N ARG A 187 -2.34 -2.16 9.26
CA ARG A 187 -2.75 -3.04 8.14
C ARG A 187 -2.64 -4.53 8.47
N PHE A 188 -1.83 -4.91 9.46
CA PHE A 188 -1.77 -6.29 9.96
C PHE A 188 -3.15 -6.83 10.39
N MET A 189 -4.07 -5.97 10.81
CA MET A 189 -5.44 -6.38 11.17
C MET A 189 -6.22 -6.93 9.97
N PHE A 190 -5.83 -6.59 8.74
CA PHE A 190 -6.49 -7.05 7.52
C PHE A 190 -5.97 -8.40 7.00
N LEU A 191 -5.01 -9.03 7.66
CA LEU A 191 -4.43 -10.30 7.20
C LEU A 191 -5.44 -11.46 7.15
N LYS A 192 -6.44 -11.50 8.04
CA LYS A 192 -7.53 -12.49 7.96
C LYS A 192 -8.39 -12.32 6.70
N ALA A 193 -8.44 -11.10 6.15
CA ALA A 193 -9.15 -10.74 4.93
C ALA A 193 -8.19 -10.51 3.75
N MET A 194 -6.97 -11.05 3.83
CA MET A 194 -5.98 -11.01 2.77
C MET A 194 -6.30 -12.01 1.67
N LYS A 195 -6.10 -11.60 0.42
CA LYS A 195 -6.20 -12.45 -0.77
C LYS A 195 -4.91 -12.34 -1.57
N PRO A 196 -4.11 -13.41 -1.66
CA PRO A 196 -3.00 -13.45 -2.60
C PRO A 196 -3.51 -13.65 -4.02
N VAL A 197 -2.94 -12.90 -4.94
CA VAL A 197 -3.13 -13.02 -6.39
C VAL A 197 -1.77 -13.37 -6.99
N TYR A 198 -1.69 -14.49 -7.66
CA TYR A 198 -0.43 -15.00 -8.20
C TYR A 198 -0.36 -14.73 -9.69
N HIS A 199 0.74 -14.10 -10.13
CA HIS A 199 1.06 -14.10 -11.55
C HIS A 199 1.77 -15.43 -11.87
N LEU A 200 1.12 -16.31 -12.63
CA LEU A 200 1.58 -17.68 -12.82
C LEU A 200 2.98 -17.78 -13.45
N SER A 201 3.26 -16.94 -14.46
CA SER A 201 4.57 -16.93 -15.11
C SER A 201 5.67 -16.39 -14.20
N ALA A 202 5.39 -15.35 -13.41
CA ALA A 202 6.32 -14.83 -12.40
C ALA A 202 6.63 -15.90 -11.34
N LEU A 203 5.60 -16.63 -10.90
CA LEU A 203 5.75 -17.71 -9.93
C LEU A 203 6.58 -18.88 -10.49
N LYS A 204 6.45 -19.21 -11.80
CA LYS A 204 7.30 -20.23 -12.43
C LYS A 204 8.78 -19.84 -12.39
N LEU A 205 9.11 -18.57 -12.60
CA LEU A 205 10.48 -18.09 -12.66
C LEU A 205 11.10 -17.85 -11.26
N HIS A 206 10.29 -17.44 -10.29
CA HIS A 206 10.77 -16.97 -8.99
C HIS A 206 9.92 -17.47 -7.82
N LYS A 207 9.58 -18.74 -7.83
CA LYS A 207 8.66 -19.37 -6.87
C LYS A 207 9.04 -19.10 -5.41
N ASP A 208 10.31 -19.36 -5.08
CA ASP A 208 10.77 -19.29 -3.69
C ASP A 208 10.67 -17.86 -3.14
N TYR A 209 11.06 -16.87 -3.92
CA TYR A 209 10.94 -15.46 -3.56
C TYR A 209 9.50 -15.05 -3.22
N TYR A 210 8.53 -15.41 -4.08
CA TYR A 210 7.14 -15.01 -3.86
C TYR A 210 6.46 -15.80 -2.73
N LEU A 211 6.81 -17.08 -2.56
CA LEU A 211 6.29 -17.86 -1.45
C LEU A 211 6.90 -17.41 -0.12
N ASP A 212 8.18 -17.03 -0.11
CA ASP A 212 8.81 -16.44 1.07
C ASP A 212 8.18 -15.09 1.42
N ALA A 213 7.95 -14.20 0.46
CA ALA A 213 7.24 -12.95 0.68
C ALA A 213 5.86 -13.16 1.33
N LEU A 214 5.12 -14.17 0.88
CA LEU A 214 3.81 -14.50 1.47
C LEU A 214 3.95 -15.06 2.89
N ARG A 215 4.98 -15.88 3.15
CA ARG A 215 5.30 -16.39 4.48
C ARG A 215 5.64 -15.23 5.43
N GLN A 216 6.51 -14.32 5.00
CA GLN A 216 6.91 -13.13 5.77
C GLN A 216 5.72 -12.23 6.10
N LEU A 217 4.79 -12.02 5.18
CA LEU A 217 3.54 -11.28 5.44
C LEU A 217 2.75 -11.90 6.59
N ARG A 218 2.60 -13.22 6.60
CA ARG A 218 1.85 -13.95 7.65
C ARG A 218 2.58 -13.91 8.99
N GLU A 219 3.87 -14.17 9.01
CA GLU A 219 4.69 -14.19 10.23
C GLU A 219 4.80 -12.80 10.86
N SER A 220 5.12 -11.77 10.04
CA SER A 220 5.20 -10.39 10.52
C SER A 220 3.86 -9.90 11.05
N GLY A 221 2.76 -10.27 10.40
CA GLY A 221 1.44 -9.88 10.86
C GLY A 221 1.03 -10.60 12.14
N ALA A 222 1.29 -11.90 12.26
CA ALA A 222 1.05 -12.65 13.49
C ALA A 222 1.84 -12.06 14.67
N HIS A 223 3.11 -11.72 14.44
CA HIS A 223 3.94 -11.06 15.43
C HIS A 223 3.37 -9.70 15.87
N GLN A 224 2.91 -8.88 14.93
CA GLN A 224 2.31 -7.57 15.25
C GLN A 224 0.99 -7.71 16.02
N VAL A 225 0.14 -8.68 15.67
CA VAL A 225 -1.09 -8.96 16.41
C VAL A 225 -0.79 -9.30 17.87
N LEU A 226 0.23 -10.14 18.13
CA LEU A 226 0.65 -10.50 19.50
C LEU A 226 1.12 -9.31 20.33
N HIS A 227 1.64 -8.27 19.68
CA HIS A 227 2.16 -7.06 20.36
C HIS A 227 1.18 -5.89 20.36
N PHE A 228 0.06 -5.99 19.66
CA PHE A 228 -0.87 -4.87 19.50
C PHE A 228 -1.80 -4.67 20.70
N GLY A 229 -1.90 -5.62 21.60
CA GLY A 229 -2.76 -5.52 22.76
C GLY A 229 -3.48 -6.82 23.10
N ASN A 230 -4.41 -6.73 24.01
CA ASN A 230 -5.20 -7.87 24.46
C ASN A 230 -6.18 -8.36 23.39
N ASP A 231 -6.57 -9.63 23.50
CA ASP A 231 -7.69 -10.18 22.78
C ASP A 231 -8.94 -9.28 23.00
N PRO A 232 -9.78 -9.06 21.97
CA PRO A 232 -11.04 -8.34 22.14
C PRO A 232 -11.93 -8.90 23.27
N HIS A 233 -11.83 -10.19 23.55
CA HIS A 233 -12.53 -10.82 24.66
C HIS A 233 -11.97 -10.36 26.02
N ASP A 234 -10.64 -10.28 26.17
CA ASP A 234 -10.02 -9.75 27.38
C ASP A 234 -10.38 -8.27 27.59
N SER A 235 -10.47 -7.52 26.50
CA SER A 235 -10.89 -6.11 26.56
C SER A 235 -12.36 -5.99 27.02
N LEU A 236 -13.22 -6.88 26.59
CA LEU A 236 -14.63 -6.94 27.04
C LEU A 236 -14.72 -7.27 28.52
N ILE A 237 -13.98 -8.29 28.97
CA ILE A 237 -13.87 -8.63 30.43
C ILE A 237 -13.38 -7.41 31.21
N GLY A 238 -12.43 -6.65 30.67
CA GLY A 238 -11.96 -5.42 31.31
C GLY A 238 -13.07 -4.37 31.50
N VAL A 239 -13.92 -4.20 30.49
CA VAL A 239 -15.07 -3.30 30.57
C VAL A 239 -16.13 -3.82 31.54
N GLU A 240 -16.43 -5.11 31.53
CA GLU A 240 -17.34 -5.75 32.47
C GLU A 240 -16.87 -5.56 33.92
N ASN A 241 -15.60 -5.82 34.20
CA ASN A 241 -15.00 -5.60 35.52
C ASN A 241 -15.07 -4.13 35.95
N MET A 242 -14.89 -3.17 35.02
CA MET A 242 -15.04 -1.74 35.35
C MET A 242 -16.49 -1.42 35.74
N LEU A 243 -17.48 -1.98 35.06
CA LEU A 243 -18.89 -1.75 35.35
C LEU A 243 -19.31 -2.41 36.68
N GLU A 244 -18.85 -3.62 36.94
CA GLU A 244 -19.09 -4.32 38.21
C GLU A 244 -18.49 -3.60 39.41
N ASN A 245 -17.32 -2.99 39.23
CA ASN A 245 -16.64 -2.21 40.27
C ASN A 245 -17.01 -0.71 40.28
N LEU A 246 -18.02 -0.30 39.50
CA LEU A 246 -18.35 1.11 39.33
C LEU A 246 -18.65 1.82 40.66
N ASN A 247 -19.35 1.15 41.57
CA ASN A 247 -19.64 1.71 42.91
C ASN A 247 -18.35 2.00 43.70
N GLU A 248 -17.41 1.06 43.69
CA GLU A 248 -16.10 1.25 44.34
C GLU A 248 -15.31 2.37 43.70
N ILE A 249 -15.36 2.49 42.38
CA ILE A 249 -14.68 3.55 41.65
C ILE A 249 -15.24 4.94 41.97
N ILE A 250 -16.57 5.05 42.10
CA ILE A 250 -17.25 6.34 42.33
C ILE A 250 -17.13 6.77 43.79
N PHE A 251 -17.33 5.85 44.73
CA PHE A 251 -17.41 6.19 46.17
C PHE A 251 -16.07 6.18 46.89
N ASN A 252 -15.02 5.58 46.30
CA ASN A 252 -13.68 5.65 46.88
C ASN A 252 -12.91 6.87 46.37
N PRO A 253 -12.12 7.48 47.24
CA PRO A 253 -11.29 8.62 46.85
C PRO A 253 -10.22 8.22 45.82
N GLY A 254 -10.06 9.05 44.79
CA GLY A 254 -9.05 8.82 43.78
C GLY A 254 -7.62 8.97 44.24
N ILE A 255 -6.68 8.38 43.48
CA ILE A 255 -5.24 8.41 43.75
C ILE A 255 -4.65 9.83 43.85
N ASN A 256 -5.33 10.81 43.27
CA ASN A 256 -4.94 12.23 43.36
C ASN A 256 -4.83 12.74 44.79
N LEU A 257 -5.56 12.14 45.74
CA LEU A 257 -5.43 12.46 47.16
C LEU A 257 -4.07 12.06 47.77
N LEU A 258 -3.33 11.19 47.10
CA LEU A 258 -2.00 10.78 47.51
C LEU A 258 -0.88 11.67 46.93
N PHE A 259 -1.23 12.55 45.97
CA PHE A 259 -0.23 13.41 45.34
C PHE A 259 0.45 14.30 46.37
N ASN A 260 1.78 14.36 46.27
CA ASN A 260 2.69 15.10 47.19
C ASN A 260 2.71 14.62 48.65
N LYS A 261 1.86 13.69 49.09
CA LYS A 261 1.87 13.19 50.49
C LYS A 261 3.16 12.42 50.86
N PHE A 262 3.82 11.86 49.85
CA PHE A 262 5.05 11.09 50.03
C PHE A 262 6.28 11.78 49.45
N LYS A 263 6.20 13.10 49.20
CA LYS A 263 7.33 13.87 48.65
C LYS A 263 8.53 13.77 49.58
N GLY A 264 9.69 13.35 49.03
CA GLY A 264 10.94 13.20 49.76
C GLY A 264 11.05 11.89 50.55
N LYS A 265 10.03 11.02 50.55
CA LYS A 265 10.15 9.67 51.16
C LYS A 265 10.67 8.68 50.11
N PRO A 266 11.61 7.81 50.46
CA PRO A 266 12.03 6.74 49.59
C PRO A 266 10.88 5.74 49.39
N ALA A 267 10.81 5.11 48.18
CA ALA A 267 9.83 4.11 47.87
C ALA A 267 10.49 2.80 47.40
N ILE A 268 9.91 1.67 47.78
CA ILE A 268 10.29 0.34 47.29
C ILE A 268 9.13 -0.27 46.57
N VAL A 269 9.35 -0.63 45.29
CA VAL A 269 8.36 -1.38 44.47
C VAL A 269 8.66 -2.87 44.65
N VAL A 270 7.68 -3.62 45.17
CA VAL A 270 7.78 -5.04 45.46
C VAL A 270 7.00 -5.82 44.43
N SER A 271 7.67 -6.61 43.59
CA SER A 271 7.03 -7.48 42.58
C SER A 271 6.91 -8.92 43.06
N THR A 272 6.11 -9.74 42.35
CA THR A 272 5.82 -11.15 42.71
C THR A 272 6.89 -12.16 42.31
N GLY A 273 8.10 -11.72 41.95
CA GLY A 273 9.17 -12.61 41.51
C GLY A 273 9.60 -13.61 42.60
N PRO A 274 10.22 -14.76 42.24
CA PRO A 274 10.66 -15.79 43.21
C PRO A 274 11.63 -15.27 44.27
N SER A 275 12.35 -14.21 43.98
CA SER A 275 13.26 -13.54 44.93
C SER A 275 12.53 -12.91 46.13
N LEU A 276 11.22 -12.56 45.98
CA LEU A 276 10.44 -12.00 47.09
C LEU A 276 10.40 -12.97 48.28
N ASN A 277 10.26 -14.26 48.04
CA ASN A 277 10.28 -15.27 49.14
C ASN A 277 11.60 -15.25 49.94
N LYS A 278 12.71 -14.92 49.30
CA LYS A 278 14.02 -14.81 49.96
C LYS A 278 14.19 -13.50 50.73
N ASN A 279 13.57 -12.42 50.25
CA ASN A 279 13.85 -11.06 50.73
C ASN A 279 12.70 -10.45 51.54
N LYS A 280 11.52 -11.06 51.62
CA LYS A 280 10.34 -10.51 52.31
C LYS A 280 10.63 -10.15 53.79
N HIS A 281 11.47 -10.93 54.46
CA HIS A 281 11.83 -10.68 55.84
C HIS A 281 12.58 -9.34 56.03
N LEU A 282 13.27 -8.83 55.00
CA LEU A 282 13.96 -7.55 55.01
C LEU A 282 13.00 -6.35 54.90
N LEU A 283 11.77 -6.57 54.49
CA LEU A 283 10.76 -5.53 54.35
C LEU A 283 10.04 -5.22 55.66
N LYS A 284 10.12 -6.14 56.62
CA LYS A 284 9.48 -5.99 57.94
C LYS A 284 10.07 -4.80 58.70
N GLY A 285 9.23 -3.87 59.12
CA GLY A 285 9.64 -2.65 59.82
C GLY A 285 10.07 -1.49 58.90
N LEU A 286 10.13 -1.71 57.59
CA LEU A 286 10.42 -0.63 56.62
C LEU A 286 9.18 0.22 56.32
N GLU A 287 7.97 -0.26 56.57
CA GLU A 287 6.71 0.46 56.33
C GLU A 287 6.66 1.82 57.09
N LYS A 288 7.42 1.98 58.14
CA LYS A 288 7.54 3.26 58.87
C LYS A 288 8.54 4.24 58.26
N LYS A 289 9.43 3.76 57.37
CA LYS A 289 10.56 4.53 56.83
C LYS A 289 10.40 4.82 55.33
N VAL A 290 9.74 3.93 54.60
CA VAL A 290 9.62 4.00 53.15
C VAL A 290 8.18 3.76 52.73
N LEU A 291 7.83 4.22 51.54
CA LEU A 291 6.58 3.84 50.88
C LEU A 291 6.77 2.46 50.20
N LEU A 292 5.98 1.47 50.59
CA LEU A 292 5.94 0.18 49.91
C LEU A 292 4.83 0.20 48.87
N VAL A 293 5.19 -0.06 47.62
CA VAL A 293 4.25 -0.15 46.50
C VAL A 293 4.27 -1.59 45.96
N ALA A 294 3.14 -2.25 45.96
CA ALA A 294 3.04 -3.65 45.58
C ALA A 294 1.83 -3.88 44.65
N PRO A 295 1.92 -4.74 43.60
CA PRO A 295 0.76 -5.23 42.91
C PRO A 295 -0.10 -6.10 43.83
N ASP A 296 -1.39 -6.22 43.50
CA ASP A 296 -2.38 -7.02 44.24
C ASP A 296 -1.93 -8.45 44.47
N ALA A 297 -1.32 -9.10 43.49
CA ALA A 297 -0.79 -10.46 43.59
C ALA A 297 0.31 -10.65 44.66
N SER A 298 1.03 -9.61 45.05
CA SER A 298 2.03 -9.65 46.13
C SER A 298 1.47 -9.15 47.48
N LEU A 299 0.31 -8.54 47.52
CA LEU A 299 -0.28 -7.96 48.70
C LEU A 299 -0.40 -8.97 49.87
N LYS A 300 -0.95 -10.18 49.55
CA LYS A 300 -1.09 -11.26 50.57
C LYS A 300 0.22 -11.72 51.17
N ILE A 301 1.36 -11.52 50.50
CA ILE A 301 2.68 -11.88 50.99
C ILE A 301 3.23 -10.76 51.85
N MET A 302 2.80 -9.54 51.62
CA MET A 302 3.26 -8.31 52.27
C MET A 302 2.50 -7.99 53.55
N LEU A 303 1.26 -8.45 53.68
CA LEU A 303 0.42 -8.35 54.88
C LEU A 303 0.70 -9.51 55.84
#